data_6b7518cdf3de5203f95717e4379927ec
#
_entry.id   6b7518cdf3de5203f95717e4379927ec
#
_cell.length_a   1.000
_cell.length_b   1.000
_cell.length_c   1.000
_cell.angle_alpha   90.00
_cell.angle_beta   90.00
_cell.angle_gamma   90.00
#
_symmetry.space_group_name_H-M   'P 1'
#
loop_
_entity.id
_entity.type
_entity.pdbx_description
1 polymer ?
#
loop_
_entity_poly.entity_id
_entity_poly.type
_entity_poly.pdbx_seq_one_letter_code
_entity_poly.pdbx_strand_id
1 'polypeptide(L)'
;HLFESFRKRGIGIAAYFSKADWHVDSYWKDDTKRGKFKSRGPSYRPEENPEEWERFVTFTQNQIRELATGYGRLEAMWFDAGWVCPQNGQDIRLAEVIEEVRKVQPGMLCADRTVGGPYENYVTPEQCVPEKPMTIPWESCITLGTSFSFKYEDVYKSPREVICLLADIVVKGGNLAINVGPQPDGRIPAGAVASLKGMGEWLAEYGEAIYGTRICAPYKKDGIGFTQKDGKVYAIQTFLSETEPVEDEVWIPYAGEFREVTALVYDKLQSF
;
A
#
# COMPACT_ATOMS: atom_id res chain seq x y z
N HIS A 1 15.56 5.07 18.23
CA HIS A 1 16.17 6.13 17.42
C HIS A 1 15.42 6.39 16.11
N LEU A 2 15.13 5.35 15.27
CA LEU A 2 14.49 5.54 13.97
C LEU A 2 13.11 6.22 14.08
N PHE A 3 12.18 5.62 14.82
CA PHE A 3 10.82 6.14 15.00
C PHE A 3 10.80 7.56 15.56
N GLU A 4 11.66 7.87 16.54
CA GLU A 4 11.77 9.22 17.09
C GLU A 4 12.29 10.24 16.08
N SER A 5 13.23 9.84 15.21
CA SER A 5 13.75 10.72 14.17
C SER A 5 12.64 11.10 13.16
N PHE A 6 11.75 10.19 12.84
CA PHE A 6 10.59 10.46 12.00
C PHE A 6 9.57 11.36 12.73
N ARG A 7 9.21 11.03 13.97
CA ARG A 7 8.26 11.84 14.76
C ARG A 7 8.71 13.29 14.94
N LYS A 8 10.02 13.51 15.18
CA LYS A 8 10.59 14.87 15.27
C LYS A 8 10.41 15.69 13.99
N ARG A 9 10.10 15.05 12.87
CA ARG A 9 9.82 15.69 11.58
C ARG A 9 8.34 15.67 11.21
N GLY A 10 7.46 15.33 12.15
CA GLY A 10 6.01 15.27 11.92
C GLY A 10 5.56 14.08 11.08
N ILE A 11 6.42 13.04 10.94
CA ILE A 11 6.08 11.83 10.17
C ILE A 11 5.53 10.78 11.14
N GLY A 12 4.34 10.25 10.84
CA GLY A 12 3.73 9.15 11.58
C GLY A 12 4.48 7.82 11.39
N ILE A 13 4.24 6.89 12.31
CA ILE A 13 4.90 5.57 12.30
C ILE A 13 3.90 4.49 11.96
N ALA A 14 4.06 3.87 10.79
CA ALA A 14 3.42 2.62 10.43
C ALA A 14 4.46 1.49 10.53
N ALA A 15 4.26 0.55 11.44
CA ALA A 15 5.18 -0.57 11.62
C ALA A 15 4.81 -1.71 10.68
N TYR A 16 5.70 -2.08 9.76
CA TYR A 16 5.59 -3.31 8.99
C TYR A 16 5.98 -4.50 9.86
N PHE A 17 5.18 -5.55 9.82
CA PHE A 17 5.42 -6.78 10.56
C PHE A 17 5.06 -8.01 9.72
N SER A 18 6.05 -8.86 9.41
CA SER A 18 5.80 -10.16 8.81
C SER A 18 5.33 -11.15 9.86
N LYS A 19 4.15 -11.76 9.65
CA LYS A 19 3.62 -12.80 10.54
C LYS A 19 4.39 -14.12 10.43
N ALA A 20 5.03 -14.38 9.29
CA ALA A 20 5.89 -15.53 9.10
C ALA A 20 7.33 -15.19 9.44
N ASP A 21 8.01 -16.08 10.13
CA ASP A 21 9.44 -15.94 10.45
C ASP A 21 10.20 -17.24 10.18
N TRP A 22 10.94 -17.26 9.07
CA TRP A 22 11.71 -18.44 8.64
C TRP A 22 13.03 -18.63 9.39
N HIS A 23 13.39 -17.72 10.30
CA HIS A 23 14.56 -17.81 11.14
C HIS A 23 14.28 -18.47 12.50
N VAL A 24 13.04 -18.36 12.98
CA VAL A 24 12.63 -18.89 14.29
C VAL A 24 12.37 -20.39 14.21
N ASP A 25 13.05 -21.18 15.07
CA ASP A 25 12.96 -22.64 15.10
C ASP A 25 11.53 -23.16 15.30
N SER A 26 10.72 -22.43 16.05
CA SER A 26 9.30 -22.78 16.26
C SER A 26 8.42 -22.58 15.04
N TYR A 27 8.90 -21.90 13.99
CA TYR A 27 8.23 -21.80 12.68
C TYR A 27 8.94 -22.69 11.64
N TRP A 28 10.27 -22.73 11.67
CA TRP A 28 11.10 -23.42 10.70
C TRP A 28 12.21 -24.22 11.36
N LYS A 29 11.96 -25.48 11.66
CA LYS A 29 12.85 -26.36 12.47
C LYS A 29 14.14 -26.83 11.78
N ASP A 30 14.22 -26.82 10.46
CA ASP A 30 15.30 -27.52 9.77
C ASP A 30 15.72 -26.81 8.49
N ASP A 31 16.85 -26.13 8.57
CA ASP A 31 17.46 -25.43 7.42
C ASP A 31 17.81 -26.36 6.26
N THR A 32 18.10 -27.63 6.53
CA THR A 32 18.45 -28.60 5.47
C THR A 32 17.28 -28.93 4.57
N LYS A 33 16.05 -28.68 5.03
CA LYS A 33 14.81 -28.92 4.28
C LYS A 33 14.31 -27.74 3.48
N ARG A 34 14.83 -26.53 3.71
CA ARG A 34 14.42 -25.31 2.96
C ARG A 34 14.40 -25.49 1.46
N GLY A 35 15.40 -26.14 0.90
CA GLY A 35 15.47 -26.44 -0.54
C GLY A 35 14.42 -27.42 -1.05
N LYS A 36 13.75 -28.17 -0.19
CA LYS A 36 12.74 -29.19 -0.52
C LYS A 36 11.31 -28.69 -0.37
N PHE A 37 11.09 -27.70 0.49
CA PHE A 37 9.78 -27.10 0.71
C PHE A 37 9.59 -25.86 -0.17
N LYS A 38 8.69 -25.97 -1.13
CA LYS A 38 8.23 -24.81 -1.94
C LYS A 38 7.18 -23.96 -1.21
N SER A 39 6.78 -24.34 -0.01
CA SER A 39 5.80 -23.64 0.81
C SER A 39 6.43 -22.46 1.55
N ARG A 40 5.69 -21.37 1.69
CA ARG A 40 6.01 -20.24 2.56
C ARG A 40 5.53 -20.46 4.01
N GLY A 41 4.79 -21.52 4.26
CA GLY A 41 4.29 -21.91 5.55
C GLY A 41 5.37 -22.49 6.47
N PRO A 42 5.00 -22.92 7.70
CA PRO A 42 5.93 -23.56 8.63
C PRO A 42 6.49 -24.85 8.06
N SER A 43 7.63 -25.30 8.59
CA SER A 43 8.30 -26.53 8.14
C SER A 43 7.60 -27.83 8.62
N TYR A 44 6.48 -27.69 9.28
CA TYR A 44 5.65 -28.77 9.82
C TYR A 44 4.16 -28.37 9.70
N ARG A 45 3.27 -29.28 10.05
CA ARG A 45 1.84 -28.99 10.15
C ARG A 45 1.49 -28.56 11.57
N PRO A 46 0.91 -27.36 11.77
CA PRO A 46 0.56 -26.87 13.09
C PRO A 46 -0.34 -27.84 13.89
N GLU A 47 -1.30 -28.48 13.23
CA GLU A 47 -2.21 -29.46 13.83
C GLU A 47 -1.52 -30.75 14.31
N GLU A 48 -0.39 -31.11 13.70
CA GLU A 48 0.42 -32.28 14.11
C GLU A 48 1.46 -31.91 15.19
N ASN A 49 1.76 -30.63 15.36
CA ASN A 49 2.76 -30.12 16.30
C ASN A 49 2.25 -28.88 17.07
N PRO A 50 1.16 -29.02 17.82
CA PRO A 50 0.50 -27.87 18.44
C PRO A 50 1.37 -27.13 19.46
N GLU A 51 2.28 -27.84 20.16
CA GLU A 51 3.20 -27.20 21.12
C GLU A 51 4.19 -26.26 20.44
N GLU A 52 4.73 -26.65 19.27
CA GLU A 52 5.64 -25.79 18.52
C GLU A 52 4.90 -24.60 17.94
N TRP A 53 3.68 -24.83 17.44
CA TRP A 53 2.86 -23.74 16.96
C TRP A 53 2.54 -22.75 18.07
N GLU A 54 2.21 -23.21 19.27
CA GLU A 54 1.95 -22.32 20.41
C GLU A 54 3.19 -21.52 20.84
N ARG A 55 4.38 -22.10 20.75
CA ARG A 55 5.64 -21.35 20.97
C ARG A 55 5.80 -20.23 19.94
N PHE A 56 5.52 -20.53 18.67
CA PHE A 56 5.57 -19.52 17.60
C PHE A 56 4.52 -18.43 17.82
N VAL A 57 3.29 -18.79 18.15
CA VAL A 57 2.22 -17.84 18.47
C VAL A 57 2.63 -16.90 19.61
N THR A 58 3.13 -17.46 20.69
CA THR A 58 3.60 -16.70 21.87
C THR A 58 4.73 -15.74 21.48
N PHE A 59 5.72 -16.23 20.73
CA PHE A 59 6.83 -15.42 20.24
C PHE A 59 6.34 -14.24 19.39
N THR A 60 5.49 -14.50 18.42
CA THR A 60 4.96 -13.50 17.47
C THR A 60 4.11 -12.46 18.20
N GLN A 61 3.21 -12.88 19.09
CA GLN A 61 2.39 -11.98 19.88
C GLN A 61 3.23 -11.09 20.80
N ASN A 62 4.30 -11.62 21.40
CA ASN A 62 5.20 -10.84 22.25
C ASN A 62 5.93 -9.76 21.46
N GLN A 63 6.35 -10.03 20.22
CA GLN A 63 6.93 -9.01 19.33
C GLN A 63 5.92 -7.91 19.00
N ILE A 64 4.66 -8.26 18.73
CA ILE A 64 3.59 -7.28 18.48
C ILE A 64 3.36 -6.41 19.73
N ARG A 65 3.31 -7.01 20.92
CA ARG A 65 3.20 -6.28 22.20
C ARG A 65 4.39 -5.35 22.43
N GLU A 66 5.61 -5.82 22.17
CA GLU A 66 6.82 -5.01 22.28
C GLU A 66 6.77 -3.78 21.38
N LEU A 67 6.42 -3.96 20.09
CA LEU A 67 6.26 -2.86 19.16
C LEU A 67 5.22 -1.83 19.63
N ALA A 68 4.10 -2.30 20.15
CA ALA A 68 3.02 -1.44 20.62
C ALA A 68 3.33 -0.69 21.92
N THR A 69 4.20 -1.23 22.79
CA THR A 69 4.47 -0.67 24.12
C THR A 69 5.84 -0.02 24.27
N GLY A 70 6.84 -0.50 23.51
CA GLY A 70 8.25 -0.13 23.71
C GLY A 70 8.72 1.09 22.92
N TYR A 71 8.00 1.53 21.88
CA TYR A 71 8.53 2.50 20.91
C TYR A 71 7.65 3.74 20.71
N GLY A 72 6.71 3.98 21.64
CA GLY A 72 5.79 5.12 21.59
C GLY A 72 4.64 4.93 20.62
N ARG A 73 3.95 6.02 20.26
CA ARG A 73 2.75 5.97 19.42
C ARG A 73 3.02 5.36 18.06
N LEU A 74 2.11 4.46 17.65
CA LEU A 74 2.00 3.94 16.30
C LEU A 74 0.71 4.43 15.65
N GLU A 75 0.80 4.96 14.45
CA GLU A 75 -0.34 5.30 13.62
C GLU A 75 -0.96 4.05 12.97
N ALA A 76 -0.11 3.06 12.61
CA ALA A 76 -0.59 1.80 12.05
C ALA A 76 0.37 0.63 12.34
N MET A 77 -0.19 -0.60 12.29
CA MET A 77 0.56 -1.84 12.05
C MET A 77 0.12 -2.46 10.71
N TRP A 78 1.11 -2.76 9.88
CA TRP A 78 0.93 -3.36 8.58
C TRP A 78 1.45 -4.79 8.60
N PHE A 79 0.53 -5.76 8.70
CA PHE A 79 0.86 -7.18 8.78
C PHE A 79 1.00 -7.79 7.40
N ASP A 80 2.11 -8.47 7.18
CA ASP A 80 2.37 -9.25 5.97
C ASP A 80 2.29 -10.76 6.24
N ALA A 81 2.54 -11.56 5.21
CA ALA A 81 2.34 -13.00 5.21
C ALA A 81 0.86 -13.40 5.38
N GLY A 82 0.01 -12.97 4.42
CA GLY A 82 -1.42 -13.28 4.42
C GLY A 82 -1.78 -14.77 4.50
N TRP A 83 -0.83 -15.67 4.17
CA TRP A 83 -1.02 -17.11 4.35
C TRP A 83 -1.00 -17.57 5.81
N VAL A 84 -0.43 -16.77 6.74
CA VAL A 84 -0.51 -17.01 8.18
C VAL A 84 -1.84 -16.46 8.66
N CYS A 85 -2.86 -17.31 8.59
CA CYS A 85 -4.24 -16.97 8.91
C CYS A 85 -5.01 -18.23 9.37
N PRO A 86 -6.13 -18.06 10.08
CA PRO A 86 -6.95 -19.19 10.55
C PRO A 86 -7.43 -20.11 9.42
N GLN A 87 -7.74 -19.54 8.24
CA GLN A 87 -8.22 -20.31 7.08
C GLN A 87 -7.22 -21.34 6.57
N ASN A 88 -5.94 -21.12 6.84
CA ASN A 88 -4.85 -22.03 6.49
C ASN A 88 -4.37 -22.90 7.68
N GLY A 89 -5.12 -22.93 8.79
CA GLY A 89 -4.69 -23.62 10.02
C GLY A 89 -3.50 -22.95 10.71
N GLN A 90 -3.16 -21.72 10.35
CA GLN A 90 -2.04 -20.95 10.88
C GLN A 90 -2.57 -19.74 11.68
N ASP A 91 -3.37 -20.05 12.71
CA ASP A 91 -3.95 -19.00 13.56
C ASP A 91 -2.94 -18.58 14.65
N ILE A 92 -2.49 -17.32 14.56
CA ILE A 92 -1.67 -16.68 15.60
C ILE A 92 -2.53 -15.86 16.59
N ARG A 93 -3.84 -15.99 16.53
CA ARG A 93 -4.83 -15.25 17.34
C ARG A 93 -4.60 -13.73 17.24
N LEU A 94 -4.40 -13.25 16.01
CA LEU A 94 -4.08 -11.85 15.77
C LEU A 94 -5.19 -10.90 16.26
N ALA A 95 -6.45 -11.29 16.15
CA ALA A 95 -7.58 -10.49 16.65
C ALA A 95 -7.45 -10.18 18.14
N GLU A 96 -7.10 -11.18 18.94
CA GLU A 96 -6.96 -11.04 20.39
C GLU A 96 -5.82 -10.09 20.77
N VAL A 97 -4.63 -10.27 20.17
CA VAL A 97 -3.48 -9.42 20.48
C VAL A 97 -3.69 -7.98 19.97
N ILE A 98 -4.39 -7.77 18.87
CA ILE A 98 -4.72 -6.42 18.39
C ILE A 98 -5.74 -5.75 19.32
N GLU A 99 -6.74 -6.46 19.81
CA GLU A 99 -7.66 -5.92 20.82
C GLU A 99 -6.90 -5.50 22.09
N GLU A 100 -5.95 -6.32 22.54
CA GLU A 100 -5.10 -6.01 23.69
C GLU A 100 -4.25 -4.75 23.44
N VAL A 101 -3.50 -4.68 22.32
CA VAL A 101 -2.60 -3.56 22.07
C VAL A 101 -3.35 -2.26 21.77
N ARG A 102 -4.59 -2.30 21.28
CA ARG A 102 -5.43 -1.10 21.11
C ARG A 102 -5.82 -0.44 22.43
N LYS A 103 -5.75 -1.13 23.55
CA LYS A 103 -5.94 -0.52 24.88
C LYS A 103 -4.84 0.51 25.18
N VAL A 104 -3.63 0.30 24.65
CA VAL A 104 -2.49 1.23 24.81
C VAL A 104 -2.23 2.06 23.55
N GLN A 105 -2.78 1.67 22.42
CA GLN A 105 -2.69 2.34 21.11
C GLN A 105 -4.10 2.55 20.50
N PRO A 106 -5.00 3.32 21.12
CA PRO A 106 -6.44 3.34 20.77
C PRO A 106 -6.74 3.85 19.34
N GLY A 107 -5.82 4.60 18.75
CA GLY A 107 -5.97 5.13 17.38
C GLY A 107 -5.22 4.32 16.31
N MET A 108 -4.61 3.20 16.66
CA MET A 108 -3.77 2.44 15.75
C MET A 108 -4.60 1.72 14.68
N LEU A 109 -4.29 1.99 13.42
CA LEU A 109 -4.85 1.29 12.27
C LEU A 109 -4.16 -0.07 12.07
N CYS A 110 -4.89 -1.02 11.49
CA CYS A 110 -4.34 -2.33 11.11
C CYS A 110 -4.72 -2.67 9.68
N ALA A 111 -3.74 -3.21 8.95
CA ALA A 111 -3.95 -3.92 7.69
C ALA A 111 -3.36 -5.33 7.80
N ASP A 112 -4.02 -6.35 7.25
CA ASP A 112 -3.56 -7.73 7.26
C ASP A 112 -3.71 -8.41 5.89
N ARG A 113 -3.13 -7.81 4.86
CA ARG A 113 -3.05 -8.40 3.51
C ARG A 113 -4.39 -8.95 3.00
N THR A 114 -5.49 -8.27 3.26
CA THR A 114 -6.84 -8.69 2.84
C THR A 114 -7.34 -10.02 3.45
N VAL A 115 -6.79 -10.42 4.60
CA VAL A 115 -7.28 -11.60 5.34
C VAL A 115 -8.73 -11.43 5.81
N GLY A 116 -9.16 -10.17 6.07
CA GLY A 116 -10.55 -9.87 6.43
C GLY A 116 -10.86 -10.07 7.91
N GLY A 117 -9.87 -9.94 8.77
CA GLY A 117 -10.06 -10.03 10.22
C GLY A 117 -10.86 -8.83 10.78
N PRO A 118 -11.58 -9.00 11.92
CA PRO A 118 -12.39 -7.92 12.51
C PRO A 118 -11.57 -6.70 12.97
N TYR A 119 -10.26 -6.84 13.05
CA TYR A 119 -9.31 -5.78 13.40
C TYR A 119 -8.83 -4.97 12.20
N GLU A 120 -9.05 -5.42 10.96
CA GLU A 120 -8.62 -4.69 9.76
C GLU A 120 -9.40 -3.39 9.58
N ASN A 121 -8.68 -2.30 9.36
CA ASN A 121 -9.25 -0.98 9.07
C ASN A 121 -9.20 -0.63 7.59
N TYR A 122 -8.27 -1.23 6.86
CA TYR A 122 -8.13 -1.09 5.43
C TYR A 122 -7.46 -2.34 4.84
N VAL A 123 -7.67 -2.57 3.54
CA VAL A 123 -7.10 -3.70 2.82
C VAL A 123 -6.01 -3.25 1.87
N THR A 124 -5.11 -4.17 1.52
CA THR A 124 -3.89 -3.86 0.77
C THR A 124 -3.72 -4.73 -0.47
N PRO A 125 -4.48 -4.47 -1.56
CA PRO A 125 -4.25 -5.13 -2.84
C PRO A 125 -2.79 -4.98 -3.27
N GLU A 126 -2.15 -6.08 -3.67
CA GLU A 126 -0.73 -6.07 -4.06
C GLU A 126 -0.60 -6.20 -5.57
N GLN A 127 0.23 -5.33 -6.18
CA GLN A 127 0.54 -5.29 -7.62
C GLN A 127 -0.69 -5.21 -8.52
N CYS A 128 -1.80 -4.70 -8.00
CA CYS A 128 -3.03 -4.53 -8.75
C CYS A 128 -3.83 -3.33 -8.26
N VAL A 129 -4.67 -2.81 -9.14
CA VAL A 129 -5.69 -1.81 -8.81
C VAL A 129 -7.05 -2.50 -8.90
N PRO A 130 -7.90 -2.43 -7.88
CA PRO A 130 -9.26 -2.96 -7.95
C PRO A 130 -10.00 -2.43 -9.18
N GLU A 131 -10.77 -3.29 -9.84
CA GLU A 131 -11.54 -2.90 -11.04
C GLU A 131 -12.58 -1.83 -10.70
N LYS A 132 -13.18 -1.91 -9.52
CA LYS A 132 -14.25 -1.03 -9.04
C LYS A 132 -13.90 -0.46 -7.66
N PRO A 133 -14.54 0.65 -7.25
CA PRO A 133 -14.43 1.15 -5.89
C PRO A 133 -14.77 0.07 -4.86
N MET A 134 -14.04 0.07 -3.75
CA MET A 134 -14.31 -0.82 -2.63
C MET A 134 -15.14 -0.11 -1.55
N THR A 135 -15.86 -0.88 -0.75
CA THR A 135 -16.65 -0.35 0.38
C THR A 135 -15.85 -0.18 1.66
N ILE A 136 -14.65 -0.75 1.71
CA ILE A 136 -13.68 -0.61 2.79
C ILE A 136 -12.51 0.27 2.28
N PRO A 137 -11.88 1.09 3.12
CA PRO A 137 -10.65 1.80 2.75
C PRO A 137 -9.59 0.84 2.24
N TRP A 138 -8.80 1.27 1.27
CA TRP A 138 -7.78 0.43 0.67
C TRP A 138 -6.57 1.21 0.17
N GLU A 139 -5.45 0.50 0.07
CA GLU A 139 -4.17 1.00 -0.38
C GLU A 139 -3.53 -0.03 -1.32
N SER A 140 -3.34 0.30 -2.60
CA SER A 140 -2.60 -0.57 -3.51
C SER A 140 -1.10 -0.45 -3.26
N CYS A 141 -0.47 -1.58 -2.93
CA CYS A 141 0.97 -1.71 -2.77
C CYS A 141 1.59 -2.14 -4.11
N ILE A 142 2.28 -1.22 -4.77
CA ILE A 142 2.79 -1.41 -6.14
C ILE A 142 4.27 -1.05 -6.20
N THR A 143 5.07 -1.85 -6.91
CA THR A 143 6.49 -1.54 -7.14
C THR A 143 6.66 -0.50 -8.24
N LEU A 144 7.56 0.45 -8.02
CA LEU A 144 7.97 1.38 -9.08
C LEU A 144 8.78 0.67 -10.16
N GLY A 145 9.66 -0.26 -9.76
CA GLY A 145 10.38 -1.17 -10.64
C GLY A 145 9.68 -2.52 -10.83
N THR A 146 10.45 -3.53 -11.24
CA THR A 146 9.95 -4.90 -11.49
C THR A 146 10.06 -5.80 -10.26
N SER A 147 10.56 -5.29 -9.13
CA SER A 147 10.77 -6.04 -7.89
C SER A 147 10.58 -5.15 -6.67
N PHE A 148 10.19 -5.73 -5.54
CA PHE A 148 10.18 -5.04 -4.25
C PHE A 148 11.58 -4.69 -3.75
N SER A 149 12.56 -5.54 -4.03
CA SER A 149 13.96 -5.31 -3.70
C SER A 149 14.72 -4.67 -4.86
N PHE A 150 15.86 -4.06 -4.55
CA PHE A 150 16.77 -3.50 -5.54
C PHE A 150 17.25 -4.56 -6.56
N LYS A 151 17.31 -4.15 -7.81
CA LYS A 151 17.98 -4.85 -8.91
C LYS A 151 18.92 -3.89 -9.62
N TYR A 152 20.08 -4.37 -10.10
CA TYR A 152 21.06 -3.54 -10.82
C TYR A 152 20.51 -3.03 -12.16
N GLU A 153 19.76 -3.85 -12.88
CA GLU A 153 19.21 -3.53 -14.21
C GLU A 153 17.66 -3.55 -14.14
N ASP A 154 17.11 -2.75 -13.21
CA ASP A 154 15.66 -2.65 -13.09
C ASP A 154 15.07 -1.64 -14.07
N VAL A 155 13.85 -1.92 -14.53
CA VAL A 155 13.06 -1.02 -15.37
C VAL A 155 12.00 -0.37 -14.51
N TYR A 156 12.07 0.95 -14.42
CA TYR A 156 11.15 1.74 -13.61
C TYR A 156 10.01 2.26 -14.47
N LYS A 157 8.81 2.29 -13.90
CA LYS A 157 7.66 2.97 -14.49
C LYS A 157 8.00 4.43 -14.74
N SER A 158 7.57 4.95 -15.88
CA SER A 158 7.74 6.36 -16.20
C SER A 158 6.94 7.27 -15.27
N PRO A 159 7.23 8.57 -15.20
CA PRO A 159 6.40 9.53 -14.48
C PRO A 159 4.93 9.45 -14.90
N ARG A 160 4.65 9.36 -16.22
CA ARG A 160 3.29 9.26 -16.76
C ARG A 160 2.57 8.00 -16.27
N GLU A 161 3.23 6.84 -16.32
CA GLU A 161 2.65 5.59 -15.81
C GLU A 161 2.26 5.70 -14.35
N VAL A 162 3.14 6.27 -13.52
CA VAL A 162 2.88 6.41 -12.08
C VAL A 162 1.76 7.41 -11.81
N ILE A 163 1.68 8.51 -12.57
CA ILE A 163 0.60 9.50 -12.48
C ILE A 163 -0.74 8.87 -12.87
N CYS A 164 -0.80 8.15 -13.98
CA CYS A 164 -2.02 7.47 -14.43
C CYS A 164 -2.48 6.41 -13.41
N LEU A 165 -1.52 5.66 -12.85
CA LEU A 165 -1.78 4.69 -11.80
C LEU A 165 -2.37 5.35 -10.54
N LEU A 166 -1.76 6.45 -10.08
CA LEU A 166 -2.24 7.23 -8.94
C LEU A 166 -3.65 7.78 -9.21
N ALA A 167 -3.90 8.35 -10.37
CA ALA A 167 -5.20 8.88 -10.75
C ALA A 167 -6.28 7.76 -10.75
N ASP A 168 -6.00 6.60 -11.37
CA ASP A 168 -6.94 5.47 -11.41
C ASP A 168 -7.27 4.92 -10.01
N ILE A 169 -6.29 4.91 -9.10
CA ILE A 169 -6.48 4.51 -7.71
C ILE A 169 -7.36 5.53 -6.96
N VAL A 170 -7.05 6.81 -7.08
CA VAL A 170 -7.71 7.86 -6.29
C VAL A 170 -9.16 8.08 -6.73
N VAL A 171 -9.46 8.03 -8.03
CA VAL A 171 -10.86 8.12 -8.52
C VAL A 171 -11.73 6.94 -8.07
N LYS A 172 -11.11 5.82 -7.71
CA LYS A 172 -11.77 4.65 -7.12
C LYS A 172 -11.79 4.68 -5.58
N GLY A 173 -11.31 5.77 -4.96
CA GLY A 173 -11.32 5.98 -3.51
C GLY A 173 -10.20 5.26 -2.75
N GLY A 174 -9.13 4.87 -3.43
CA GLY A 174 -7.97 4.22 -2.84
C GLY A 174 -6.78 5.14 -2.59
N ASN A 175 -5.74 4.57 -2.01
CA ASN A 175 -4.43 5.16 -1.82
C ASN A 175 -3.36 4.35 -2.54
N LEU A 176 -2.28 5.00 -2.98
CA LEU A 176 -1.13 4.36 -3.59
C LEU A 176 0.03 4.31 -2.59
N ALA A 177 0.51 3.08 -2.30
CA ALA A 177 1.78 2.83 -1.68
C ALA A 177 2.78 2.37 -2.76
N ILE A 178 3.60 3.30 -3.24
CA ILE A 178 4.61 2.98 -4.26
C ILE A 178 5.91 2.54 -3.60
N ASN A 179 6.37 1.33 -3.94
CA ASN A 179 7.59 0.76 -3.39
C ASN A 179 8.81 1.12 -4.24
N VAL A 180 9.90 1.45 -3.57
CA VAL A 180 11.21 1.64 -4.18
C VAL A 180 12.26 0.83 -3.42
N GLY A 181 12.96 -0.08 -4.10
CA GLY A 181 14.09 -0.82 -3.54
C GLY A 181 15.36 0.05 -3.48
N PRO A 182 15.87 0.42 -2.28
CA PRO A 182 17.11 1.17 -2.17
C PRO A 182 18.32 0.32 -2.57
N GLN A 183 19.37 0.97 -3.09
CA GLN A 183 20.65 0.34 -3.36
C GLN A 183 21.33 -0.15 -2.06
N PRO A 184 22.32 -1.06 -2.14
CA PRO A 184 23.01 -1.56 -0.95
C PRO A 184 23.67 -0.47 -0.08
N ASP A 185 23.99 0.68 -0.67
CA ASP A 185 24.53 1.85 0.04
C ASP A 185 23.45 2.81 0.58
N GLY A 186 22.17 2.43 0.46
CA GLY A 186 21.02 3.20 0.93
C GLY A 186 20.53 4.30 -0.03
N ARG A 187 21.17 4.52 -1.16
CA ARG A 187 20.69 5.49 -2.16
C ARG A 187 19.50 4.95 -2.92
N ILE A 188 18.65 5.84 -3.38
CA ILE A 188 17.57 5.51 -4.31
C ILE A 188 18.14 5.46 -5.73
N PRO A 189 17.84 4.42 -6.55
CA PRO A 189 18.31 4.33 -7.93
C PRO A 189 17.90 5.55 -8.77
N ALA A 190 18.79 5.99 -9.67
CA ALA A 190 18.57 7.22 -10.45
C ALA A 190 17.28 7.19 -11.29
N GLY A 191 16.94 6.04 -11.90
CA GLY A 191 15.70 5.88 -12.64
C GLY A 191 14.46 6.03 -11.75
N ALA A 192 14.49 5.46 -10.55
CA ALA A 192 13.41 5.64 -9.57
C ALA A 192 13.27 7.11 -9.14
N VAL A 193 14.40 7.79 -8.91
CA VAL A 193 14.41 9.23 -8.59
C VAL A 193 13.78 10.06 -9.70
N ALA A 194 14.09 9.75 -10.97
CA ALA A 194 13.52 10.46 -12.12
C ALA A 194 11.98 10.32 -12.16
N SER A 195 11.48 9.09 -12.02
CA SER A 195 10.04 8.83 -12.01
C SER A 195 9.32 9.54 -10.88
N LEU A 196 9.86 9.48 -9.65
CA LEU A 196 9.26 10.12 -8.49
C LEU A 196 9.32 11.65 -8.56
N LYS A 197 10.37 12.23 -9.14
CA LYS A 197 10.45 13.68 -9.35
C LYS A 197 9.42 14.14 -10.36
N GLY A 198 9.26 13.45 -11.49
CA GLY A 198 8.23 13.80 -12.47
C GLY A 198 6.81 13.71 -11.90
N MET A 199 6.52 12.68 -11.11
CA MET A 199 5.25 12.61 -10.36
C MET A 199 5.12 13.76 -9.36
N GLY A 200 6.19 14.11 -8.65
CA GLY A 200 6.20 15.21 -7.68
C GLY A 200 5.96 16.57 -8.32
N GLU A 201 6.54 16.84 -9.50
CA GLU A 201 6.30 18.05 -10.29
C GLU A 201 4.83 18.17 -10.71
N TRP A 202 4.26 17.07 -11.19
CA TRP A 202 2.83 17.02 -11.53
C TRP A 202 1.94 17.26 -10.31
N LEU A 203 2.25 16.62 -9.18
CA LEU A 203 1.49 16.80 -7.93
C LEU A 203 1.61 18.22 -7.35
N ALA A 204 2.73 18.91 -7.56
CA ALA A 204 2.89 20.29 -7.12
C ALA A 204 1.90 21.24 -7.84
N GLU A 205 1.51 20.91 -9.06
CA GLU A 205 0.58 21.71 -9.86
C GLU A 205 -0.88 21.22 -9.73
N TYR A 206 -1.09 19.89 -9.80
CA TYR A 206 -2.43 19.28 -9.89
C TYR A 206 -2.86 18.50 -8.64
N GLY A 207 -2.06 18.48 -7.61
CA GLY A 207 -2.29 17.68 -6.39
C GLY A 207 -3.58 18.01 -5.66
N GLU A 208 -4.21 19.18 -5.91
CA GLU A 208 -5.51 19.49 -5.31
C GLU A 208 -6.62 18.53 -5.78
N ALA A 209 -6.50 17.98 -7.00
CA ALA A 209 -7.42 16.97 -7.53
C ALA A 209 -7.20 15.57 -6.93
N ILE A 210 -6.11 15.38 -6.17
CA ILE A 210 -5.68 14.13 -5.56
C ILE A 210 -5.79 14.17 -4.04
N TYR A 211 -5.13 15.15 -3.41
CA TYR A 211 -4.98 15.20 -1.96
C TYR A 211 -6.26 15.57 -1.22
N GLY A 212 -6.67 14.69 -0.30
CA GLY A 212 -7.83 14.91 0.56
C GLY A 212 -9.17 14.85 -0.17
N THR A 213 -9.18 14.38 -1.42
CA THR A 213 -10.39 14.20 -2.20
C THR A 213 -11.19 12.96 -1.77
N ARG A 214 -12.39 12.84 -2.28
CA ARG A 214 -13.29 11.70 -2.12
C ARG A 214 -13.80 11.26 -3.48
N ILE A 215 -14.22 10.01 -3.56
CA ILE A 215 -14.87 9.46 -4.74
C ILE A 215 -16.09 10.30 -5.13
N CYS A 216 -16.28 10.52 -6.42
CA CYS A 216 -17.39 11.28 -6.97
C CYS A 216 -18.07 10.44 -8.07
N ALA A 217 -19.39 10.33 -8.04
CA ALA A 217 -20.13 9.63 -9.08
C ALA A 217 -20.28 10.49 -10.37
N PRO A 218 -20.11 9.90 -11.55
CA PRO A 218 -19.66 8.54 -11.83
C PRO A 218 -18.12 8.48 -11.68
N TYR A 219 -17.58 7.70 -10.77
CA TYR A 219 -16.16 7.71 -10.44
C TYR A 219 -15.21 7.61 -11.65
N LYS A 220 -15.66 6.93 -12.72
CA LYS A 220 -14.96 6.86 -14.00
C LYS A 220 -15.96 6.63 -15.15
N LYS A 221 -15.84 7.39 -16.23
CA LYS A 221 -16.65 7.23 -17.44
C LYS A 221 -15.90 7.78 -18.64
N ASP A 222 -15.90 7.03 -19.73
CA ASP A 222 -15.32 7.43 -21.03
C ASP A 222 -13.86 7.93 -20.92
N GLY A 223 -13.02 7.24 -20.12
CA GLY A 223 -11.62 7.60 -19.89
C GLY A 223 -11.39 8.74 -18.90
N ILE A 224 -12.46 9.36 -18.37
CA ILE A 224 -12.38 10.44 -17.38
C ILE A 224 -12.70 9.88 -15.99
N GLY A 225 -11.82 10.13 -15.05
CA GLY A 225 -12.03 9.86 -13.63
C GLY A 225 -12.49 11.10 -12.88
N PHE A 226 -13.25 10.93 -11.81
CA PHE A 226 -13.82 12.04 -11.03
C PHE A 226 -13.48 11.93 -9.55
N THR A 227 -13.01 13.03 -9.00
CA THR A 227 -12.85 13.21 -7.55
C THR A 227 -13.60 14.46 -7.10
N GLN A 228 -13.86 14.60 -5.81
CA GLN A 228 -14.50 15.78 -5.26
C GLN A 228 -13.87 16.23 -3.94
N LYS A 229 -13.86 17.53 -3.71
CA LYS A 229 -13.40 18.14 -2.47
C LYS A 229 -13.98 19.54 -2.33
N ASP A 230 -14.49 19.89 -1.15
CA ASP A 230 -14.94 21.23 -0.78
C ASP A 230 -15.90 21.88 -1.81
N GLY A 231 -16.84 21.09 -2.35
CA GLY A 231 -17.81 21.53 -3.35
C GLY A 231 -17.28 21.65 -4.77
N LYS A 232 -16.01 21.35 -5.00
CA LYS A 232 -15.39 21.22 -6.33
C LYS A 232 -15.43 19.77 -6.81
N VAL A 233 -15.59 19.59 -8.12
CA VAL A 233 -15.41 18.31 -8.81
C VAL A 233 -14.22 18.43 -9.74
N TYR A 234 -13.32 17.46 -9.67
CA TYR A 234 -12.16 17.37 -10.54
C TYR A 234 -12.39 16.26 -11.55
N ALA A 235 -12.25 16.59 -12.83
CA ALA A 235 -12.26 15.64 -13.92
C ALA A 235 -10.81 15.39 -14.34
N ILE A 236 -10.37 14.15 -14.27
CA ILE A 236 -8.98 13.74 -14.54
C ILE A 236 -9.01 12.80 -15.73
N GLN A 237 -8.34 13.16 -16.82
CA GLN A 237 -8.17 12.24 -17.94
C GLN A 237 -7.23 11.10 -17.49
N THR A 238 -7.74 9.87 -17.57
CA THR A 238 -6.98 8.65 -17.22
C THR A 238 -6.64 7.90 -18.49
N PHE A 239 -5.35 7.73 -18.75
CA PHE A 239 -4.85 7.00 -19.91
C PHE A 239 -4.69 5.51 -19.61
N LEU A 240 -4.94 4.66 -20.60
CA LEU A 240 -4.76 3.21 -20.50
C LEU A 240 -3.33 2.78 -20.87
N SER A 241 -2.61 3.63 -21.62
CA SER A 241 -1.23 3.37 -22.03
C SER A 241 -0.41 4.64 -22.11
N GLU A 242 0.93 4.51 -22.07
CA GLU A 242 1.86 5.61 -22.23
C GLU A 242 1.80 6.29 -23.62
N THR A 243 1.39 5.53 -24.62
CA THR A 243 1.35 5.96 -26.01
C THR A 243 0.01 6.59 -26.43
N GLU A 244 -0.98 6.56 -25.53
CA GLU A 244 -2.27 7.17 -25.80
C GLU A 244 -2.12 8.70 -25.94
N PRO A 245 -2.55 9.31 -27.04
CA PRO A 245 -2.38 10.74 -27.25
C PRO A 245 -3.21 11.55 -26.26
N VAL A 246 -2.72 12.73 -25.90
CA VAL A 246 -3.53 13.74 -25.22
C VAL A 246 -4.38 14.44 -26.29
N GLU A 247 -5.70 14.42 -26.13
CA GLU A 247 -6.62 15.07 -27.04
C GLU A 247 -6.72 16.57 -26.72
N ASP A 248 -6.78 17.41 -27.76
CA ASP A 248 -6.93 18.86 -27.61
C ASP A 248 -8.33 19.24 -27.07
N GLU A 249 -9.33 18.40 -27.33
CA GLU A 249 -10.70 18.55 -26.83
C GLU A 249 -11.14 17.28 -26.09
N VAL A 250 -11.60 17.44 -24.87
CA VAL A 250 -12.08 16.34 -24.04
C VAL A 250 -13.53 16.58 -23.65
N TRP A 251 -14.40 15.63 -24.02
CA TRP A 251 -15.78 15.63 -23.55
C TRP A 251 -15.85 15.10 -22.11
N ILE A 252 -16.37 15.92 -21.17
CA ILE A 252 -16.52 15.54 -19.77
C ILE A 252 -17.93 15.00 -19.52
N PRO A 253 -18.11 13.68 -19.35
CA PRO A 253 -19.42 13.04 -19.20
C PRO A 253 -19.98 13.18 -17.77
N TYR A 254 -20.09 14.39 -17.26
CA TYR A 254 -20.60 14.71 -15.94
C TYR A 254 -21.94 15.42 -16.00
N ALA A 255 -22.94 14.96 -15.26
CA ALA A 255 -24.32 15.45 -15.34
C ALA A 255 -24.66 16.56 -14.33
N GLY A 256 -23.67 17.20 -13.72
CA GLY A 256 -23.86 18.30 -12.76
C GLY A 256 -23.98 19.67 -13.41
N GLU A 257 -24.53 20.62 -12.68
CA GLU A 257 -24.46 22.05 -13.05
C GLU A 257 -23.17 22.68 -12.53
N PHE A 258 -22.47 23.43 -13.39
CA PHE A 258 -21.24 24.10 -13.01
C PHE A 258 -21.45 25.63 -12.99
N ARG A 259 -20.90 26.29 -11.98
CA ARG A 259 -20.81 27.75 -11.93
C ARG A 259 -19.57 28.27 -12.63
N GLU A 260 -18.51 27.50 -12.59
CA GLU A 260 -17.20 27.82 -13.17
C GLU A 260 -16.49 26.53 -13.58
N VAL A 261 -15.80 26.57 -14.71
CA VAL A 261 -14.94 25.46 -15.18
C VAL A 261 -13.55 26.02 -15.44
N THR A 262 -12.55 25.46 -14.80
CA THR A 262 -11.14 25.80 -15.02
C THR A 262 -10.43 24.57 -15.59
N ALA A 263 -9.74 24.73 -16.71
CA ALA A 263 -8.90 23.70 -17.30
C ALA A 263 -7.46 23.87 -16.79
N LEU A 264 -6.89 22.78 -16.26
CA LEU A 264 -5.47 22.67 -15.92
C LEU A 264 -4.83 21.77 -16.98
N VAL A 265 -4.00 22.34 -17.85
CA VAL A 265 -3.35 21.61 -18.95
C VAL A 265 -1.89 21.37 -18.59
N TYR A 266 -1.46 20.11 -18.60
CA TYR A 266 -0.08 19.72 -18.34
C TYR A 266 0.69 19.55 -19.65
N ASP A 267 1.33 20.62 -20.13
CA ASP A 267 2.10 20.62 -21.39
C ASP A 267 3.35 19.74 -21.36
N LYS A 268 3.87 19.39 -20.19
CA LYS A 268 5.11 18.61 -20.04
C LYS A 268 4.98 17.10 -20.25
N LEU A 269 3.77 16.54 -20.29
CA LEU A 269 3.57 15.12 -20.60
C LEU A 269 3.97 14.74 -22.04
N GLN A 270 4.15 15.72 -22.91
CA GLN A 270 4.58 15.51 -24.30
C GLN A 270 6.10 15.35 -24.46
N SER A 271 6.89 15.57 -23.42
CA SER A 271 8.36 15.66 -23.50
C SER A 271 9.13 14.55 -22.75
N PHE A 272 8.46 13.46 -22.34
CA PHE A 272 9.12 12.31 -21.72
C PHE A 272 9.11 11.08 -22.61
#